data_31dea5941f9b1f75600ceae3622c6d27
#
_entry.id   31dea5941f9b1f75600ceae3622c6d27
#
_cell.length_a   1.000
_cell.length_b   1.000
_cell.length_c   1.000
_cell.angle_alpha   90.00
_cell.angle_beta   90.00
_cell.angle_gamma   90.00
#
_symmetry.space_group_name_H-M   'P 1'
#
loop_
_entity.id
_entity.type
_entity.pdbx_description
1 polymer ?
#
loop_
_entity_poly.entity_id
_entity_poly.type
_entity_poly.pdbx_seq_one_letter_code
_entity_poly.pdbx_strand_id
1 'polypeptide(L)'
;AYRRDIYLEMGGFVKRAIFNEDMIYAGSLIQEGYGIAYAADAKVIHSHNYSCMQQFHRNFDLGVSQAEHPEIFEGVPSEGEGIKLVKKTIRYLFRKGKIWLIPGVILQSGCKYAGYLAGKKYRKLPRKMILWCTMNREYWKDL
;
A
#
# COMPACT_ATOMS: atom_id res chain seq x y z
N ALA A 1 -8.50 7.18 -14.29
CA ALA A 1 -8.16 8.11 -15.40
C ALA A 1 -7.83 9.47 -14.81
N TYR A 2 -6.90 10.20 -15.42
CA TYR A 2 -6.50 11.55 -15.04
C TYR A 2 -6.81 12.50 -16.19
N ARG A 3 -7.16 13.76 -15.88
CA ARG A 3 -7.22 14.82 -16.87
C ARG A 3 -5.79 15.18 -17.28
N ARG A 4 -5.51 15.15 -18.58
CA ARG A 4 -4.16 15.35 -19.13
C ARG A 4 -3.62 16.75 -18.88
N ASP A 5 -4.48 17.78 -19.00
CA ASP A 5 -4.14 19.16 -18.76
C ASP A 5 -3.65 19.38 -17.31
N ILE A 6 -4.44 18.94 -16.34
CA ILE A 6 -4.08 19.01 -14.91
C ILE A 6 -2.82 18.18 -14.62
N TYR A 7 -2.69 17.00 -15.24
CA TYR A 7 -1.51 16.15 -15.05
C TYR A 7 -0.22 16.87 -15.49
N LEU A 8 -0.26 17.58 -16.60
CA LEU A 8 0.89 18.32 -17.10
C LEU A 8 1.17 19.58 -16.27
N GLU A 9 0.12 20.29 -15.84
CA GLU A 9 0.21 21.47 -14.98
C GLU A 9 0.86 21.12 -13.63
N MET A 10 0.46 20.00 -13.02
CA MET A 10 0.98 19.50 -11.74
C MET A 10 2.37 18.85 -11.86
N GLY A 11 2.95 18.76 -13.04
CA GLY A 11 4.26 18.15 -13.27
C GLY A 11 4.26 16.62 -13.27
N GLY A 12 3.08 16.00 -13.26
CA GLY A 12 2.89 14.54 -13.36
C GLY A 12 3.17 13.77 -12.06
N PHE A 13 3.47 12.49 -12.20
CA PHE A 13 3.85 11.66 -11.06
C PHE A 13 5.21 12.06 -10.48
N VAL A 14 5.38 11.86 -9.19
CA VAL A 14 6.67 12.01 -8.53
C VAL A 14 7.73 11.15 -9.25
N LYS A 15 8.89 11.76 -9.54
CA LYS A 15 9.95 11.08 -10.33
C LYS A 15 10.56 9.88 -9.62
N ARG A 16 10.51 9.86 -8.30
CA ARG A 16 11.08 8.80 -7.47
C ARG A 16 10.11 8.44 -6.36
N ALA A 17 9.48 7.30 -6.48
CA ALA A 17 8.69 6.65 -5.44
C ALA A 17 8.99 5.16 -5.46
N ILE A 18 9.09 4.53 -4.29
CA ILE A 18 9.24 3.07 -4.19
C ILE A 18 7.89 2.38 -4.45
N PHE A 19 6.79 3.07 -4.13
CA PHE A 19 5.42 2.59 -4.22
C PHE A 19 4.44 3.76 -4.15
N ASN A 20 3.16 3.56 -4.56
CA ASN A 20 2.05 4.52 -4.42
C ASN A 20 2.22 5.86 -5.17
N GLU A 21 2.92 5.89 -6.29
CA GLU A 21 3.05 7.09 -7.10
C GLU A 21 1.69 7.71 -7.49
N ASP A 22 0.69 6.86 -7.70
CA ASP A 22 -0.68 7.24 -8.01
C ASP A 22 -1.40 7.86 -6.80
N MET A 23 -1.20 7.32 -5.60
CA MET A 23 -1.78 7.86 -4.37
C MET A 23 -1.10 9.17 -3.95
N ILE A 24 0.22 9.28 -4.13
CA ILE A 24 0.97 10.51 -3.87
C ILE A 24 0.42 11.62 -4.78
N TYR A 25 0.31 11.35 -6.07
CA TYR A 25 -0.24 12.30 -7.04
C TYR A 25 -1.71 12.67 -6.71
N ALA A 26 -2.53 11.68 -6.36
CA ALA A 26 -3.92 11.91 -5.95
C ALA A 26 -4.02 12.80 -4.70
N GLY A 27 -3.15 12.57 -3.72
CA GLY A 27 -3.07 13.42 -2.52
C GLY A 27 -2.68 14.86 -2.84
N SER A 28 -1.69 15.05 -3.72
CA SER A 28 -1.29 16.38 -4.18
C SER A 28 -2.43 17.11 -4.90
N LEU A 29 -3.22 16.41 -5.72
CA LEU A 29 -4.40 16.97 -6.37
C LEU A 29 -5.44 17.46 -5.35
N ILE A 30 -5.68 16.69 -4.28
CA ILE A 30 -6.62 17.08 -3.23
C ILE A 30 -6.11 18.34 -2.49
N GLN A 31 -4.82 18.42 -2.21
CA GLN A 31 -4.21 19.58 -1.56
C GLN A 31 -4.34 20.86 -2.40
N GLU A 32 -4.28 20.73 -3.73
CA GLU A 32 -4.51 21.84 -4.68
C GLU A 32 -6.00 22.12 -4.95
N GLY A 33 -6.91 21.47 -4.22
CA GLY A 33 -8.35 21.71 -4.31
C GLY A 33 -9.08 20.97 -5.42
N TYR A 34 -8.40 20.03 -6.11
CA TYR A 34 -9.06 19.17 -7.09
C TYR A 34 -9.84 18.04 -6.43
N GLY A 35 -10.89 17.57 -7.10
CA GLY A 35 -11.70 16.44 -6.65
C GLY A 35 -11.27 15.12 -7.26
N ILE A 36 -11.45 14.03 -6.49
CA ILE A 36 -11.30 12.67 -6.97
C ILE A 36 -12.68 12.01 -6.98
N ALA A 37 -13.11 11.50 -8.14
CA ALA A 37 -14.37 10.79 -8.28
C ALA A 37 -14.16 9.27 -8.26
N TYR A 38 -14.94 8.56 -7.47
CA TYR A 38 -15.00 7.11 -7.49
C TYR A 38 -16.03 6.65 -8.52
N ALA A 39 -15.58 5.99 -9.60
CA ALA A 39 -16.43 5.45 -10.65
C ALA A 39 -16.74 3.97 -10.36
N ALA A 40 -17.84 3.68 -9.70
CA ALA A 40 -18.22 2.32 -9.28
C ALA A 40 -18.44 1.36 -10.47
N ASP A 41 -18.80 1.88 -11.64
CA ASP A 41 -19.05 1.09 -12.86
C ASP A 41 -17.78 0.80 -13.65
N ALA A 42 -16.67 1.50 -13.39
CA ALA A 42 -15.37 1.23 -14.00
C ALA A 42 -14.70 0.02 -13.34
N LYS A 43 -15.12 -1.17 -13.73
CA LYS A 43 -14.67 -2.44 -13.12
C LYS A 43 -13.60 -3.09 -13.98
N VAL A 44 -12.54 -3.57 -13.32
CA VAL A 44 -11.49 -4.39 -13.95
C VAL A 44 -11.29 -5.67 -13.13
N ILE A 45 -10.99 -6.77 -13.79
CA ILE A 45 -10.56 -8.00 -13.13
C ILE A 45 -9.06 -7.89 -12.92
N HIS A 46 -8.67 -7.78 -11.65
CA HIS A 46 -7.28 -7.64 -11.26
C HIS A 46 -6.98 -8.56 -10.08
N SER A 47 -6.05 -9.49 -10.24
CA SER A 47 -5.66 -10.40 -9.17
C SER A 47 -4.15 -10.59 -9.11
N HIS A 48 -3.65 -10.73 -7.89
CA HIS A 48 -2.27 -11.08 -7.61
C HIS A 48 -2.24 -12.23 -6.61
N ASN A 49 -1.68 -13.36 -7.02
CA ASN A 49 -1.48 -14.53 -6.16
C ASN A 49 -0.13 -14.42 -5.44
N TYR A 50 -0.03 -13.48 -4.51
CA TYR A 50 1.19 -13.31 -3.72
C TYR A 50 1.27 -14.30 -2.56
N SER A 51 2.45 -14.91 -2.39
CA SER A 51 2.79 -15.66 -1.18
C SER A 51 2.86 -14.73 0.05
N CYS A 52 2.88 -15.29 1.26
CA CYS A 52 3.06 -14.53 2.50
C CYS A 52 4.30 -13.62 2.46
N MET A 53 5.44 -14.14 1.97
CA MET A 53 6.67 -13.37 1.87
C MET A 53 6.57 -12.24 0.84
N GLN A 54 5.98 -12.49 -0.31
CA GLN A 54 5.73 -11.44 -1.30
C GLN A 54 4.79 -10.36 -0.75
N GLN A 55 3.77 -10.74 0.04
CA GLN A 55 2.92 -9.78 0.74
C GLN A 55 3.70 -8.96 1.76
N PHE A 56 4.62 -9.59 2.50
CA PHE A 56 5.53 -8.88 3.42
C PHE A 56 6.37 -7.85 2.68
N HIS A 57 7.10 -8.25 1.62
CA HIS A 57 7.99 -7.37 0.86
C HIS A 57 7.22 -6.20 0.22
N ARG A 58 6.07 -6.49 -0.41
CA ARG A 58 5.21 -5.46 -1.00
C ARG A 58 4.73 -4.44 0.04
N ASN A 59 4.31 -4.91 1.20
CA ASN A 59 3.83 -4.02 2.26
C ASN A 59 4.98 -3.30 2.99
N PHE A 60 6.20 -3.85 2.97
CA PHE A 60 7.39 -3.12 3.38
C PHE A 60 7.59 -1.88 2.49
N ASP A 61 7.59 -2.04 1.17
CA ASP A 61 7.73 -0.93 0.24
C ASP A 61 6.58 0.09 0.37
N LEU A 62 5.35 -0.38 0.63
CA LEU A 62 4.21 0.47 0.97
C LEU A 62 4.47 1.31 2.23
N GLY A 63 4.99 0.68 3.29
CA GLY A 63 5.33 1.35 4.54
C GLY A 63 6.45 2.40 4.36
N VAL A 64 7.47 2.07 3.55
CA VAL A 64 8.54 3.01 3.18
C VAL A 64 7.96 4.22 2.46
N SER A 65 7.15 4.00 1.41
CA SER A 65 6.53 5.07 0.63
C SER A 65 5.72 6.04 1.52
N GLN A 66 4.93 5.50 2.45
CA GLN A 66 4.18 6.34 3.38
C GLN A 66 5.07 7.08 4.41
N ALA A 67 6.22 6.52 4.76
CA ALA A 67 7.17 7.17 5.67
C ALA A 67 7.98 8.27 4.98
N GLU A 68 8.11 8.20 3.65
CA GLU A 68 8.80 9.19 2.84
C GLU A 68 7.91 10.37 2.44
N HIS A 69 6.59 10.17 2.42
CA HIS A 69 5.58 11.15 2.04
C HIS A 69 4.58 11.43 3.18
N PRO A 70 5.05 11.90 4.36
CA PRO A 70 4.16 12.21 5.48
C PRO A 70 3.16 13.31 5.12
N GLU A 71 3.51 14.26 4.25
CA GLU A 71 2.66 15.34 3.76
C GLU A 71 1.35 14.86 3.09
N ILE A 72 1.37 13.62 2.57
CA ILE A 72 0.20 12.99 1.94
C ILE A 72 -0.49 12.00 2.89
N PHE A 73 0.30 11.23 3.64
CA PHE A 73 -0.23 10.07 4.38
C PHE A 73 -0.41 10.30 5.88
N GLU A 74 0.07 11.44 6.42
CA GLU A 74 -0.17 11.80 7.81
C GLU A 74 -1.67 12.10 8.02
N GLY A 75 -2.29 11.38 8.98
CA GLY A 75 -3.73 11.50 9.23
C GLY A 75 -4.63 10.56 8.40
N VAL A 76 -4.08 9.81 7.44
CA VAL A 76 -4.85 8.78 6.73
C VAL A 76 -4.92 7.50 7.58
N PRO A 77 -6.11 7.08 8.09
CA PRO A 77 -6.26 5.96 9.04
C PRO A 77 -6.18 4.60 8.33
N SER A 78 -5.03 4.26 7.74
CA SER A 78 -4.86 3.02 6.98
C SER A 78 -4.87 1.75 7.83
N GLU A 79 -4.34 1.80 9.04
CA GLU A 79 -4.21 0.61 9.92
C GLU A 79 -5.57 0.14 10.46
N GLY A 80 -6.41 1.06 10.90
CA GLY A 80 -7.75 0.74 11.43
C GLY A 80 -8.67 0.07 10.40
N GLU A 81 -8.62 0.51 9.16
CA GLU A 81 -9.43 -0.06 8.07
C GLU A 81 -8.95 -1.47 7.70
N GLY A 82 -7.65 -1.73 7.71
CA GLY A 82 -7.09 -3.07 7.50
C GLY A 82 -7.61 -4.08 8.53
N ILE A 83 -7.60 -3.73 9.82
CA ILE A 83 -8.11 -4.58 10.90
C ILE A 83 -9.62 -4.84 10.75
N LYS A 84 -10.41 -3.80 10.42
CA LYS A 84 -11.84 -3.94 10.15
C LYS A 84 -12.12 -4.92 9.02
N LEU A 85 -11.35 -4.82 7.93
CA LEU A 85 -11.48 -5.72 6.78
C LEU A 85 -11.19 -7.17 7.17
N VAL A 86 -10.12 -7.44 7.91
CA VAL A 86 -9.77 -8.79 8.40
C VAL A 86 -10.91 -9.35 9.26
N LYS A 87 -11.42 -8.59 10.23
CA LYS A 87 -12.54 -9.01 11.09
C LYS A 87 -13.80 -9.31 10.25
N LYS A 88 -14.11 -8.48 9.25
CA LYS A 88 -15.26 -8.68 8.34
C LYS A 88 -15.07 -9.95 7.52
N THR A 89 -13.89 -10.20 7.00
CA THR A 89 -13.55 -11.40 6.22
C THR A 89 -13.68 -12.66 7.06
N ILE A 90 -13.14 -12.69 8.28
CA ILE A 90 -13.25 -13.82 9.21
C ILE A 90 -14.73 -14.11 9.50
N ARG A 91 -15.53 -13.08 9.84
CA ARG A 91 -16.96 -13.24 10.09
C ARG A 91 -17.71 -13.81 8.89
N TYR A 92 -17.37 -13.34 7.68
CA TYR A 92 -17.95 -13.85 6.43
C TYR A 92 -17.61 -15.32 6.23
N LEU A 93 -16.35 -15.72 6.37
CA LEU A 93 -15.91 -17.11 6.22
C LEU A 93 -16.58 -18.04 7.25
N PHE A 94 -16.71 -17.58 8.49
CA PHE A 94 -17.43 -18.33 9.53
C PHE A 94 -18.89 -18.55 9.15
N ARG A 95 -19.60 -17.49 8.70
CA ARG A 95 -21.00 -17.60 8.28
C ARG A 95 -21.22 -18.50 7.06
N LYS A 96 -20.21 -18.64 6.20
CA LYS A 96 -20.21 -19.52 5.01
C LYS A 96 -19.71 -20.91 5.30
N GLY A 97 -19.39 -21.26 6.56
CA GLY A 97 -18.87 -22.56 6.94
C GLY A 97 -17.45 -22.84 6.44
N LYS A 98 -16.72 -21.83 5.91
CA LYS A 98 -15.36 -21.99 5.34
C LYS A 98 -14.28 -21.64 6.37
N ILE A 99 -14.40 -22.22 7.58
CA ILE A 99 -13.53 -21.90 8.72
C ILE A 99 -12.06 -22.32 8.50
N TRP A 100 -11.79 -23.33 7.67
CA TRP A 100 -10.42 -23.77 7.35
C TRP A 100 -9.60 -22.74 6.59
N LEU A 101 -10.23 -21.71 5.98
CA LEU A 101 -9.53 -20.62 5.32
C LEU A 101 -9.08 -19.51 6.29
N ILE A 102 -9.64 -19.48 7.50
CA ILE A 102 -9.35 -18.43 8.49
C ILE A 102 -7.86 -18.36 8.88
N PRO A 103 -7.16 -19.50 9.17
CA PRO A 103 -5.73 -19.43 9.47
C PRO A 103 -4.91 -18.81 8.33
N GLY A 104 -5.24 -19.10 7.08
CA GLY A 104 -4.59 -18.49 5.92
C GLY A 104 -4.80 -16.96 5.84
N VAL A 105 -6.02 -16.49 6.12
CA VAL A 105 -6.34 -15.05 6.18
C VAL A 105 -5.54 -14.36 7.28
N ILE A 106 -5.47 -14.96 8.46
CA ILE A 106 -4.71 -14.42 9.59
C ILE A 106 -3.21 -14.34 9.27
N LEU A 107 -2.63 -15.42 8.73
CA LEU A 107 -1.22 -15.49 8.38
C LEU A 107 -0.86 -14.44 7.32
N GLN A 108 -1.62 -14.37 6.23
CA GLN A 108 -1.38 -13.37 5.17
C GLN A 108 -1.54 -11.94 5.70
N SER A 109 -2.54 -11.68 6.53
CA SER A 109 -2.74 -10.36 7.14
C SER A 109 -1.62 -9.99 8.10
N GLY A 110 -1.11 -10.96 8.85
CA GLY A 110 0.07 -10.82 9.71
C GLY A 110 1.32 -10.46 8.92
N CYS A 111 1.58 -11.16 7.81
CA CYS A 111 2.71 -10.86 6.91
C CYS A 111 2.61 -9.43 6.34
N LYS A 112 1.42 -9.02 5.88
CA LYS A 112 1.19 -7.65 5.39
C LYS A 112 1.49 -6.61 6.46
N TYR A 113 0.93 -6.80 7.66
CA TYR A 113 1.09 -5.86 8.76
C TYR A 113 2.53 -5.77 9.26
N ALA A 114 3.22 -6.91 9.39
CA ALA A 114 4.64 -6.95 9.77
C ALA A 114 5.52 -6.23 8.74
N GLY A 115 5.30 -6.46 7.43
CA GLY A 115 6.00 -5.75 6.37
C GLY A 115 5.77 -4.25 6.45
N TYR A 116 4.51 -3.84 6.56
CA TYR A 116 4.13 -2.43 6.69
C TYR A 116 4.80 -1.73 7.88
N LEU A 117 4.76 -2.32 9.06
CA LEU A 117 5.40 -1.74 10.25
C LEU A 117 6.93 -1.65 10.11
N ALA A 118 7.56 -2.68 9.52
CA ALA A 118 8.99 -2.65 9.24
C ALA A 118 9.32 -1.53 8.25
N GLY A 119 8.52 -1.36 7.18
CA GLY A 119 8.66 -0.29 6.21
C GLY A 119 8.49 1.10 6.82
N LYS A 120 7.48 1.33 7.66
CA LYS A 120 7.32 2.61 8.40
C LYS A 120 8.54 2.97 9.25
N LYS A 121 9.30 1.98 9.68
CA LYS A 121 10.49 2.15 10.54
C LYS A 121 11.80 1.88 9.79
N TYR A 122 11.81 1.87 8.47
CA TYR A 122 12.95 1.47 7.65
C TYR A 122 14.25 2.23 7.98
N ARG A 123 14.16 3.51 8.35
CA ARG A 123 15.31 4.34 8.74
C ARG A 123 16.08 3.81 9.95
N LYS A 124 15.46 2.93 10.76
CA LYS A 124 16.09 2.26 11.90
C LYS A 124 16.71 0.91 11.54
N LEU A 125 16.53 0.44 10.32
CA LEU A 125 17.02 -0.85 9.86
C LEU A 125 18.38 -0.71 9.17
N PRO A 126 19.30 -1.66 9.37
CA PRO A 126 20.55 -1.70 8.60
C PRO A 126 20.26 -1.98 7.12
N ARG A 127 21.09 -1.44 6.22
CA ARG A 127 20.93 -1.56 4.76
C ARG A 127 20.69 -3.00 4.29
N LYS A 128 21.41 -3.97 4.86
CA LYS A 128 21.22 -5.40 4.51
C LYS A 128 19.80 -5.88 4.77
N MET A 129 19.18 -5.45 5.88
CA MET A 129 17.79 -5.79 6.19
C MET A 129 16.80 -5.10 5.26
N ILE A 130 17.04 -3.82 4.93
CA ILE A 130 16.20 -3.10 3.95
C ILE A 130 16.21 -3.84 2.62
N LEU A 131 17.39 -4.21 2.09
CA LEU A 131 17.53 -4.94 0.83
C LEU A 131 16.92 -6.36 0.87
N TRP A 132 16.80 -6.95 2.04
CA TRP A 132 16.09 -8.21 2.21
C TRP A 132 14.58 -8.00 2.26
N CYS A 133 14.11 -6.94 2.91
CA CYS A 133 12.69 -6.65 3.09
C CYS A 133 12.00 -6.09 1.84
N THR A 134 12.74 -5.36 0.99
CA THR A 134 12.15 -4.70 -0.19
C THR A 134 11.86 -5.67 -1.34
N MET A 135 10.81 -5.40 -2.09
CA MET A 135 10.56 -6.03 -3.39
C MET A 135 11.30 -5.28 -4.52
N ASN A 136 11.55 -3.98 -4.33
CA ASN A 136 12.19 -3.10 -5.32
C ASN A 136 13.61 -2.74 -4.92
N ARG A 137 14.58 -3.63 -5.18
CA ARG A 137 16.00 -3.41 -4.85
C ARG A 137 16.66 -2.28 -5.65
N GLU A 138 16.15 -2.01 -6.85
CA GLU A 138 16.69 -0.95 -7.72
C GLU A 138 16.52 0.43 -7.08
N TYR A 139 15.40 0.65 -6.41
CA TYR A 139 15.12 1.89 -5.69
C TYR A 139 16.24 2.28 -4.71
N TRP A 140 16.93 1.30 -4.13
CA TRP A 140 17.94 1.48 -3.08
C TRP A 140 19.38 1.57 -3.60
N LYS A 141 19.61 1.49 -4.92
CA LYS A 141 20.98 1.55 -5.47
C LYS A 141 21.62 2.93 -5.30
N ASP A 142 20.83 3.98 -5.42
CA ASP A 142 21.31 5.37 -5.39
C ASP A 142 21.13 6.05 -4.02
N LEU A 143 20.93 5.27 -2.96
CA LEU A 143 20.80 5.72 -1.57
C LEU A 143 22.00 5.21 -0.70
#